data_07229a82b8031fa275323bae3c84b85f
#
_entry.id   07229a82b8031fa275323bae3c84b85f
#
_cell.length_a   1.000
_cell.length_b   1.000
_cell.length_c   1.000
_cell.angle_alpha   90.00
_cell.angle_beta   90.00
_cell.angle_gamma   90.00
#
_symmetry.space_group_name_H-M   'P 1'
#
loop_
_entity.id
_entity.type
_entity.pdbx_description
1 polymer ?
#
loop_
_entity_poly.entity_id
_entity_poly.type
_entity_poly.pdbx_seq_one_letter_code
_entity_poly.pdbx_strand_id
1 'polypeptide(L)'
;MGHFRLLEANEIDVRVQTFREANGDKPAGCSLLLYKDARVDQNILDEAFGIFGWKRTHQLIGDRLYCTVEVRNPDTGEWIAKQDVGTESNAEKEKGQASDSFKRACFNLGIGRELYTAPFIWLNEGSFKSTKGRDGKPTTFDKFAVTEIGYTDGVISSLEIINKSMSNKVVFKLGGDNVKPLPTVPEAPKKSSAKKAAAPKQEAPQKEAPQEVPVNTGYPERGEMLKLAKAKYPDGSTQQKSLLDMWKIDSLDKATTAQLMVIWSRYGGK
;
A
#
# COMPACT_ATOMS: atom_id res chain seq x y z
N MET A 1 -1.07 -20.83 -11.38
CA MET A 1 -0.80 -19.67 -10.51
C MET A 1 -0.88 -18.43 -11.39
N GLY A 2 -1.84 -17.54 -11.14
CA GLY A 2 -1.98 -16.29 -11.89
C GLY A 2 -0.78 -15.41 -11.63
N HIS A 3 -0.08 -15.01 -12.66
CA HIS A 3 0.91 -13.95 -12.58
C HIS A 3 0.16 -12.62 -12.54
N PHE A 4 0.54 -11.72 -11.64
CA PHE A 4 0.08 -10.33 -11.71
C PHE A 4 0.53 -9.70 -13.03
N ARG A 5 -0.27 -8.79 -13.57
CA ARG A 5 0.18 -8.00 -14.71
C ARG A 5 1.38 -7.14 -14.34
N LEU A 6 2.17 -6.80 -15.31
CA LEU A 6 3.26 -5.85 -15.15
C LEU A 6 2.71 -4.42 -15.11
N LEU A 7 3.50 -3.49 -14.60
CA LEU A 7 3.12 -2.08 -14.47
C LEU A 7 3.01 -1.40 -15.83
N GLU A 8 2.05 -0.51 -15.98
CA GLU A 8 1.91 0.38 -17.12
C GLU A 8 2.71 1.67 -16.92
N ALA A 9 3.02 2.38 -18.00
CA ALA A 9 3.82 3.61 -17.95
C ALA A 9 3.24 4.69 -17.02
N ASN A 10 1.91 4.83 -16.99
CA ASN A 10 1.18 5.78 -16.15
C ASN A 10 1.12 5.39 -14.65
N GLU A 11 1.54 4.18 -14.31
CA GLU A 11 1.59 3.66 -12.94
C GLU A 11 2.99 3.80 -12.31
N ILE A 12 3.96 4.25 -13.12
CA ILE A 12 5.35 4.39 -12.71
C ILE A 12 5.70 5.86 -12.54
N ASP A 13 5.97 6.22 -11.31
CA ASP A 13 6.48 7.54 -10.94
C ASP A 13 8.00 7.59 -11.02
N VAL A 14 8.53 8.80 -11.22
CA VAL A 14 9.97 9.05 -11.35
C VAL A 14 10.41 10.09 -10.33
N ARG A 15 11.46 9.79 -9.59
CA ARG A 15 12.09 10.77 -8.69
C ARG A 15 13.60 10.84 -8.88
N VAL A 16 14.17 11.97 -8.55
CA VAL A 16 15.64 12.09 -8.45
C VAL A 16 16.11 11.31 -7.22
N GLN A 17 17.12 10.48 -7.41
CA GLN A 17 17.74 9.69 -6.35
C GLN A 17 18.99 10.35 -5.82
N THR A 18 19.92 10.73 -6.74
CA THR A 18 21.19 11.35 -6.37
C THR A 18 21.52 12.50 -7.33
N PHE A 19 22.26 13.48 -6.82
CA PHE A 19 22.91 14.49 -7.63
C PHE A 19 24.43 14.31 -7.58
N ARG A 20 25.10 14.62 -8.67
CA ARG A 20 26.55 14.75 -8.74
C ARG A 20 26.90 16.12 -9.33
N GLU A 21 27.71 16.88 -8.63
CA GLU A 21 28.32 18.09 -9.14
C GLU A 21 29.42 17.78 -10.17
N ALA A 22 29.72 18.71 -11.04
CA ALA A 22 30.84 18.57 -11.96
C ALA A 22 32.15 18.43 -11.14
N ASN A 23 32.98 17.47 -11.51
CA ASN A 23 34.28 17.26 -10.87
C ASN A 23 35.31 16.80 -11.92
N GLY A 24 36.22 17.70 -12.27
CA GLY A 24 37.16 17.49 -13.37
C GLY A 24 36.41 17.22 -14.68
N ASP A 25 36.77 16.13 -15.36
CA ASP A 25 36.17 15.72 -16.63
C ASP A 25 34.76 15.08 -16.48
N LYS A 26 34.26 14.92 -15.26
CA LYS A 26 32.94 14.34 -15.02
C LYS A 26 31.87 15.42 -14.95
N PRO A 27 30.94 15.49 -15.93
CA PRO A 27 29.88 16.50 -15.94
C PRO A 27 28.92 16.33 -14.75
N ALA A 28 28.27 17.44 -14.39
CA ALA A 28 27.15 17.40 -13.45
C ALA A 28 26.01 16.55 -14.00
N GLY A 29 25.21 16.01 -13.10
CA GLY A 29 24.05 15.22 -13.49
C GLY A 29 23.29 14.68 -12.30
N CYS A 30 22.23 13.91 -12.57
CA CYS A 30 21.47 13.24 -11.54
C CYS A 30 21.04 11.83 -11.98
N SER A 31 20.89 10.94 -11.01
CA SER A 31 20.24 9.65 -11.27
C SER A 31 18.75 9.73 -10.93
N LEU A 32 17.95 9.00 -11.71
CA LEU A 32 16.53 8.85 -11.48
C LEU A 32 16.22 7.45 -10.93
N LEU A 33 15.17 7.38 -10.12
CA LEU A 33 14.61 6.15 -9.58
C LEU A 33 13.15 6.03 -9.99
N LEU A 34 12.79 4.87 -10.52
CA LEU A 34 11.40 4.48 -10.78
C LEU A 34 10.76 3.95 -9.50
N TYR A 35 9.52 4.31 -9.25
CA TYR A 35 8.75 3.79 -8.13
C TYR A 35 7.25 3.80 -8.45
N LYS A 36 6.43 3.20 -7.63
CA LYS A 36 4.97 3.21 -7.76
C LYS A 36 4.27 3.70 -6.50
N ASP A 37 3.09 4.27 -6.68
CA ASP A 37 2.19 4.59 -5.56
C ASP A 37 1.52 3.33 -5.02
N ALA A 38 1.17 3.32 -3.74
CA ALA A 38 0.50 2.19 -3.10
C ALA A 38 -0.91 1.91 -3.66
N ARG A 39 -1.54 2.88 -4.32
CA ARG A 39 -2.84 2.70 -5.00
C ARG A 39 -2.72 1.80 -6.22
N VAL A 40 -1.57 1.78 -6.87
CA VAL A 40 -1.30 0.83 -7.97
C VAL A 40 -1.35 -0.61 -7.47
N ASP A 41 -0.75 -0.88 -6.29
CA ASP A 41 -0.85 -2.21 -5.68
C ASP A 41 -2.30 -2.61 -5.36
N GLN A 42 -3.11 -1.66 -4.87
CA GLN A 42 -4.53 -1.90 -4.58
C GLN A 42 -5.30 -2.24 -5.86
N ASN A 43 -5.09 -1.46 -6.94
CA ASN A 43 -5.76 -1.70 -8.22
C ASN A 43 -5.40 -3.09 -8.78
N ILE A 44 -4.12 -3.47 -8.74
CA ILE A 44 -3.66 -4.79 -9.22
C ILE A 44 -4.24 -5.93 -8.37
N LEU A 45 -4.35 -5.74 -7.06
CA LEU A 45 -4.99 -6.72 -6.17
C LEU A 45 -6.50 -6.83 -6.44
N ASP A 46 -7.18 -5.70 -6.66
CA ASP A 46 -8.61 -5.67 -7.01
C ASP A 46 -8.87 -6.31 -8.37
N GLU A 47 -7.99 -6.09 -9.34
CA GLU A 47 -8.07 -6.73 -10.66
C GLU A 47 -7.87 -8.25 -10.58
N ALA A 48 -6.90 -8.71 -9.79
CA ALA A 48 -6.54 -10.12 -9.70
C ALA A 48 -7.51 -10.95 -8.86
N PHE A 49 -8.03 -10.39 -7.75
CA PHE A 49 -8.81 -11.12 -6.75
C PHE A 49 -10.21 -10.56 -6.52
N GLY A 50 -10.53 -9.39 -7.06
CA GLY A 50 -11.72 -8.62 -6.69
C GLY A 50 -11.58 -8.01 -5.28
N ILE A 51 -12.44 -7.03 -4.97
CA ILE A 51 -12.41 -6.29 -3.70
C ILE A 51 -12.65 -7.16 -2.44
N PHE A 52 -13.17 -8.36 -2.59
CA PHE A 52 -13.41 -9.31 -1.49
C PHE A 52 -12.40 -10.45 -1.45
N GLY A 53 -11.50 -10.53 -2.43
CA GLY A 53 -10.54 -11.64 -2.56
C GLY A 53 -9.19 -11.36 -1.93
N TRP A 54 -8.99 -10.18 -1.35
CA TRP A 54 -7.78 -9.83 -0.61
C TRP A 54 -8.09 -8.97 0.60
N LYS A 55 -7.17 -8.93 1.54
CA LYS A 55 -7.25 -8.09 2.73
C LYS A 55 -5.85 -7.69 3.19
N ARG A 56 -5.74 -6.61 3.96
CA ARG A 56 -4.49 -6.20 4.59
C ARG A 56 -4.71 -5.83 6.05
N THR A 57 -3.69 -6.10 6.86
CA THR A 57 -3.62 -5.68 8.26
C THR A 57 -2.27 -5.05 8.53
N HIS A 58 -2.26 -4.07 9.44
CA HIS A 58 -1.01 -3.49 9.94
C HIS A 58 -0.84 -3.84 11.41
N GLN A 59 0.37 -4.23 11.79
CA GLN A 59 0.70 -4.60 13.15
C GLN A 59 2.02 -3.94 13.56
N LEU A 60 2.03 -3.33 14.73
CA LEU A 60 3.26 -2.84 15.34
C LEU A 60 3.95 -4.00 16.04
N ILE A 61 5.17 -4.33 15.61
CA ILE A 61 6.01 -5.36 16.22
C ILE A 61 7.30 -4.67 16.68
N GLY A 62 7.46 -4.57 17.99
CA GLY A 62 8.47 -3.68 18.57
C GLY A 62 8.16 -2.22 18.23
N ASP A 63 9.10 -1.54 17.59
CA ASP A 63 9.00 -0.15 17.14
C ASP A 63 8.72 -0.02 15.62
N ARG A 64 8.40 -1.12 14.94
CA ARG A 64 8.26 -1.16 13.48
C ARG A 64 6.87 -1.59 13.06
N LEU A 65 6.35 -0.90 12.05
CA LEU A 65 5.05 -1.21 11.46
C LEU A 65 5.21 -2.25 10.34
N TYR A 66 4.57 -3.40 10.53
CA TYR A 66 4.47 -4.46 9.54
C TYR A 66 3.11 -4.40 8.84
N CYS A 67 3.09 -4.72 7.56
CA CYS A 67 1.87 -4.95 6.81
C CYS A 67 1.81 -6.41 6.38
N THR A 68 0.72 -7.08 6.66
CA THR A 68 0.37 -8.39 6.10
C THR A 68 -0.67 -8.18 5.02
N VAL A 69 -0.39 -8.67 3.81
CA VAL A 69 -1.35 -8.77 2.71
C VAL A 69 -1.71 -10.23 2.54
N GLU A 70 -2.99 -10.52 2.57
CA GLU A 70 -3.53 -11.86 2.38
C GLU A 70 -4.38 -11.89 1.12
N VAL A 71 -4.18 -12.90 0.28
CA VAL A 71 -4.94 -13.14 -0.94
C VAL A 71 -5.57 -14.52 -0.88
N ARG A 72 -6.79 -14.64 -1.39
CA ARG A 72 -7.49 -15.92 -1.41
C ARG A 72 -7.11 -16.70 -2.68
N ASN A 73 -6.55 -17.89 -2.50
CA ASN A 73 -6.33 -18.80 -3.62
C ASN A 73 -7.68 -19.23 -4.20
N PRO A 74 -7.97 -18.93 -5.48
CA PRO A 74 -9.26 -19.26 -6.08
C PRO A 74 -9.50 -20.78 -6.22
N ASP A 75 -8.43 -21.58 -6.31
CA ASP A 75 -8.53 -23.02 -6.52
C ASP A 75 -8.75 -23.78 -5.22
N THR A 76 -8.08 -23.38 -4.12
CA THR A 76 -8.14 -24.08 -2.83
C THR A 76 -9.00 -23.36 -1.81
N GLY A 77 -9.29 -22.08 -2.00
CA GLY A 77 -9.99 -21.23 -1.03
C GLY A 77 -9.13 -20.79 0.15
N GLU A 78 -7.89 -21.21 0.23
CA GLU A 78 -6.95 -20.86 1.31
C GLU A 78 -6.49 -19.40 1.21
N TRP A 79 -6.27 -18.79 2.36
CA TRP A 79 -5.66 -17.46 2.45
C TRP A 79 -4.14 -17.58 2.51
N ILE A 80 -3.47 -16.94 1.56
CA ILE A 80 -2.01 -16.90 1.46
C ILE A 80 -1.55 -15.52 1.93
N ALA A 81 -0.78 -15.50 3.02
CA ALA A 81 -0.27 -14.28 3.63
C ALA A 81 1.19 -13.97 3.22
N LYS A 82 1.46 -12.70 2.94
CA LYS A 82 2.82 -12.15 2.82
C LYS A 82 2.94 -10.91 3.70
N GLN A 83 4.01 -10.83 4.47
CA GLN A 83 4.26 -9.75 5.41
C GLN A 83 5.59 -9.07 5.09
N ASP A 84 5.65 -7.76 5.31
CA ASP A 84 6.90 -7.01 5.29
C ASP A 84 6.82 -5.76 6.18
N VAL A 85 7.98 -5.21 6.51
CA VAL A 85 8.15 -4.04 7.36
C VAL A 85 8.29 -2.77 6.52
N GLY A 86 7.71 -1.67 7.00
CA GLY A 86 7.89 -0.35 6.40
C GLY A 86 8.98 0.46 7.07
N THR A 87 9.62 1.32 6.28
CA THR A 87 10.52 2.36 6.77
C THR A 87 9.79 3.68 6.91
N GLU A 88 10.18 4.49 7.91
CA GLU A 88 9.62 5.82 8.11
C GLU A 88 10.01 6.76 6.95
N SER A 89 9.09 7.63 6.54
CA SER A 89 9.39 8.72 5.63
C SER A 89 9.79 9.97 6.39
N ASN A 90 10.57 10.85 5.75
CA ASN A 90 11.02 12.10 6.39
C ASN A 90 9.90 13.14 6.58
N ALA A 91 8.81 13.06 5.82
CA ALA A 91 7.75 14.09 5.83
C ALA A 91 6.51 13.70 6.62
N GLU A 92 6.02 12.46 6.45
CA GLU A 92 4.83 11.92 7.14
C GLU A 92 5.16 10.51 7.61
N LYS A 93 5.77 10.41 8.79
CA LYS A 93 6.39 9.16 9.29
C LYS A 93 5.43 7.99 9.30
N GLU A 94 4.30 8.11 9.97
CA GLU A 94 3.34 6.99 10.13
C GLU A 94 2.68 6.58 8.82
N LYS A 95 2.21 7.55 8.04
CA LYS A 95 1.58 7.31 6.73
C LYS A 95 2.60 6.74 5.74
N GLY A 96 3.83 7.26 5.75
CA GLY A 96 4.91 6.76 4.91
C GLY A 96 5.26 5.32 5.25
N GLN A 97 5.38 4.99 6.54
CA GLN A 97 5.69 3.64 7.01
C GLN A 97 4.57 2.64 6.67
N ALA A 98 3.28 3.03 6.85
CA ALA A 98 2.15 2.19 6.47
C ALA A 98 2.09 1.92 4.96
N SER A 99 2.33 2.95 4.14
CA SER A 99 2.36 2.82 2.69
C SER A 99 3.55 1.99 2.21
N ASP A 100 4.72 2.16 2.82
CA ASP A 100 5.93 1.42 2.47
C ASP A 100 5.80 -0.06 2.84
N SER A 101 5.34 -0.38 4.05
CA SER A 101 5.13 -1.77 4.48
C SER A 101 4.14 -2.51 3.57
N PHE A 102 3.08 -1.83 3.13
CA PHE A 102 2.10 -2.39 2.21
C PHE A 102 2.72 -2.69 0.82
N LYS A 103 3.41 -1.71 0.22
CA LYS A 103 4.10 -1.92 -1.07
C LYS A 103 5.11 -3.06 -1.03
N ARG A 104 5.84 -3.20 0.08
CA ARG A 104 6.80 -4.28 0.29
C ARG A 104 6.12 -5.65 0.46
N ALA A 105 4.99 -5.72 1.17
CA ALA A 105 4.21 -6.94 1.27
C ALA A 105 3.65 -7.35 -0.11
N CYS A 106 3.19 -6.40 -0.94
CA CYS A 106 2.77 -6.63 -2.31
C CYS A 106 3.92 -7.09 -3.22
N PHE A 107 5.12 -6.54 -3.02
CA PHE A 107 6.32 -7.02 -3.71
C PHE A 107 6.61 -8.50 -3.38
N ASN A 108 6.37 -8.95 -2.15
CA ASN A 108 6.52 -10.35 -1.76
C ASN A 108 5.48 -11.27 -2.44
N LEU A 109 4.34 -10.72 -2.87
CA LEU A 109 3.36 -11.42 -3.72
C LEU A 109 3.78 -11.46 -5.19
N GLY A 110 4.62 -10.54 -5.65
CA GLY A 110 5.11 -10.45 -7.02
C GLY A 110 4.79 -9.14 -7.74
N ILE A 111 4.05 -8.22 -7.12
CA ILE A 111 3.61 -6.97 -7.75
C ILE A 111 4.76 -5.94 -7.79
N GLY A 112 5.08 -5.45 -8.97
CA GLY A 112 6.06 -4.37 -9.18
C GLY A 112 7.52 -4.82 -9.07
N ARG A 113 7.80 -6.14 -9.12
CA ARG A 113 9.18 -6.67 -9.08
C ARG A 113 10.01 -6.22 -10.27
N GLU A 114 9.40 -5.98 -11.40
CA GLU A 114 10.02 -5.49 -12.63
C GLU A 114 10.74 -4.15 -12.44
N LEU A 115 10.30 -3.30 -11.50
CA LEU A 115 10.99 -2.04 -11.21
C LEU A 115 12.43 -2.22 -10.73
N TYR A 116 12.76 -3.38 -10.14
CA TYR A 116 14.13 -3.70 -9.74
C TYR A 116 15.02 -4.13 -10.90
N THR A 117 14.44 -4.32 -12.09
CA THR A 117 15.17 -4.57 -13.33
C THR A 117 15.48 -3.30 -14.12
N ALA A 118 15.08 -2.13 -13.58
CA ALA A 118 15.33 -0.85 -14.22
C ALA A 118 16.81 -0.63 -14.47
N PRO A 119 17.20 -0.09 -15.65
CA PRO A 119 18.59 0.27 -15.93
C PRO A 119 19.02 1.42 -15.02
N PHE A 120 20.32 1.65 -14.93
CA PHE A 120 20.83 2.85 -14.30
C PHE A 120 20.45 4.07 -15.17
N ILE A 121 19.54 4.90 -14.66
CA ILE A 121 19.02 6.06 -15.36
C ILE A 121 19.82 7.29 -14.94
N TRP A 122 20.66 7.77 -15.84
CA TRP A 122 21.48 8.96 -15.62
C TRP A 122 21.07 10.10 -16.56
N LEU A 123 20.87 11.27 -16.00
CA LEU A 123 20.62 12.51 -16.74
C LEU A 123 21.83 13.43 -16.65
N ASN A 124 22.33 13.86 -17.83
CA ASN A 124 23.37 14.87 -17.91
C ASN A 124 22.78 16.27 -17.70
N GLU A 125 23.66 17.20 -17.37
CA GLU A 125 23.37 18.63 -17.35
C GLU A 125 22.70 19.07 -18.66
N GLY A 126 21.68 19.95 -18.58
CA GLY A 126 20.86 20.35 -19.72
C GLY A 126 19.63 19.45 -19.98
N SER A 127 19.51 18.29 -19.30
CA SER A 127 18.30 17.47 -19.31
C SER A 127 17.31 17.86 -18.20
N PHE A 128 17.71 18.71 -17.28
CA PHE A 128 16.91 19.24 -16.18
C PHE A 128 17.44 20.62 -15.75
N LYS A 129 16.60 21.38 -15.01
CA LYS A 129 16.99 22.65 -14.39
C LYS A 129 17.55 22.40 -13.00
N SER A 130 18.85 22.56 -12.82
CA SER A 130 19.49 22.50 -11.51
C SER A 130 19.21 23.76 -10.71
N THR A 131 18.84 23.62 -9.44
CA THR A 131 18.66 24.71 -8.47
C THR A 131 19.33 24.33 -7.15
N LYS A 132 19.49 25.29 -6.24
CA LYS A 132 19.94 24.99 -4.87
C LYS A 132 18.75 24.72 -3.97
N GLY A 133 18.79 23.61 -3.25
CA GLY A 133 17.84 23.28 -2.20
C GLY A 133 18.00 24.16 -0.96
N ARG A 134 17.13 23.99 0.02
CA ARG A 134 17.18 24.72 1.29
C ARG A 134 18.47 24.47 2.08
N ASP A 135 19.06 23.29 1.91
CA ASP A 135 20.34 22.86 2.49
C ASP A 135 21.57 23.31 1.67
N GLY A 136 21.36 24.12 0.62
CA GLY A 136 22.41 24.60 -0.28
C GLY A 136 22.91 23.56 -1.29
N LYS A 137 22.42 22.31 -1.22
CA LYS A 137 22.81 21.25 -2.16
C LYS A 137 22.06 21.35 -3.47
N PRO A 138 22.66 20.86 -4.57
CA PRO A 138 21.98 20.84 -5.86
C PRO A 138 20.73 19.97 -5.80
N THR A 139 19.66 20.48 -6.39
CA THR A 139 18.37 19.81 -6.49
C THR A 139 17.67 20.20 -7.79
N THR A 140 16.54 19.59 -8.08
CA THR A 140 15.63 20.03 -9.15
C THR A 140 14.19 19.91 -8.71
N PHE A 141 13.35 20.83 -9.17
CA PHE A 141 11.89 20.78 -9.05
C PHE A 141 11.23 20.29 -10.34
N ASP A 142 12.02 19.90 -11.33
CA ASP A 142 11.50 19.37 -12.58
C ASP A 142 10.71 18.07 -12.32
N LYS A 143 9.65 17.92 -13.11
CA LYS A 143 8.77 16.75 -13.03
C LYS A 143 9.03 15.82 -14.19
N PHE A 144 9.35 14.58 -13.88
CA PHE A 144 9.60 13.53 -14.86
C PHE A 144 8.39 12.60 -14.94
N ALA A 145 8.24 11.93 -16.09
CA ALA A 145 7.24 10.87 -16.25
C ALA A 145 7.74 9.82 -17.22
N VAL A 146 7.33 8.60 -16.99
CA VAL A 146 7.45 7.50 -17.95
C VAL A 146 6.35 7.67 -19.00
N THR A 147 6.72 7.65 -20.29
CA THR A 147 5.78 7.71 -21.42
C THR A 147 5.65 6.38 -22.12
N GLU A 148 6.73 5.59 -22.15
CA GLU A 148 6.74 4.25 -22.73
C GLU A 148 7.52 3.30 -21.83
N ILE A 149 7.02 2.08 -21.69
CA ILE A 149 7.72 0.98 -21.03
C ILE A 149 7.41 -0.33 -21.74
N GLY A 150 8.39 -1.17 -21.89
CA GLY A 150 8.24 -2.51 -22.44
C GLY A 150 9.06 -3.53 -21.68
N TYR A 151 8.62 -4.76 -21.71
CA TYR A 151 9.18 -5.85 -20.94
C TYR A 151 9.51 -7.04 -21.81
N THR A 152 10.59 -7.73 -21.49
CA THR A 152 10.92 -9.05 -22.04
C THR A 152 11.22 -9.97 -20.87
N ASP A 153 10.48 -11.05 -20.73
CA ASP A 153 10.60 -12.02 -19.65
C ASP A 153 10.54 -11.38 -18.24
N GLY A 154 9.69 -10.35 -18.06
CA GLY A 154 9.54 -9.63 -16.80
C GLY A 154 10.65 -8.61 -16.49
N VAL A 155 11.58 -8.40 -17.42
CA VAL A 155 12.66 -7.43 -17.32
C VAL A 155 12.34 -6.21 -18.19
N ILE A 156 12.60 -5.00 -17.70
CA ILE A 156 12.42 -3.77 -18.48
C ILE A 156 13.39 -3.78 -19.65
N SER A 157 12.86 -3.87 -20.87
CA SER A 157 13.61 -3.92 -22.13
C SER A 157 13.52 -2.63 -22.95
N SER A 158 12.48 -1.82 -22.73
CA SER A 158 12.38 -0.47 -23.28
C SER A 158 11.81 0.49 -22.25
N LEU A 159 12.25 1.74 -22.28
CA LEU A 159 11.82 2.76 -21.33
C LEU A 159 12.05 4.14 -21.95
N GLU A 160 11.02 4.99 -21.93
CA GLU A 160 11.16 6.39 -22.28
C GLU A 160 10.70 7.27 -21.13
N ILE A 161 11.54 8.28 -20.79
CA ILE A 161 11.25 9.25 -19.72
C ILE A 161 11.33 10.64 -20.31
N ILE A 162 10.30 11.44 -20.02
CA ILE A 162 10.23 12.86 -20.39
C ILE A 162 10.39 13.75 -19.17
N ASN A 163 10.88 14.96 -19.40
CA ASN A 163 10.83 16.06 -18.45
C ASN A 163 9.64 16.98 -18.79
N LYS A 164 8.57 16.86 -17.99
CA LYS A 164 7.35 17.66 -18.14
C LYS A 164 7.59 19.15 -17.97
N SER A 165 8.58 19.54 -17.16
CA SER A 165 8.92 20.93 -16.90
C SER A 165 9.73 21.58 -18.03
N MET A 166 10.18 20.78 -19.00
CA MET A 166 10.92 21.21 -20.18
C MET A 166 10.16 20.84 -21.47
N SER A 167 8.90 21.23 -21.56
CA SER A 167 8.04 21.00 -22.73
C SER A 167 8.00 19.53 -23.18
N ASN A 168 7.94 18.60 -22.23
CA ASN A 168 7.94 17.16 -22.47
C ASN A 168 9.18 16.65 -23.22
N LYS A 169 10.34 17.28 -23.02
CA LYS A 169 11.59 16.83 -23.62
C LYS A 169 11.91 15.41 -23.18
N VAL A 170 12.16 14.50 -24.13
CA VAL A 170 12.70 13.17 -23.85
C VAL A 170 14.10 13.33 -23.26
N VAL A 171 14.30 12.80 -22.04
CA VAL A 171 15.55 12.92 -21.28
C VAL A 171 16.25 11.59 -21.08
N PHE A 172 15.54 10.49 -21.24
CA PHE A 172 16.10 9.14 -21.20
C PHE A 172 15.35 8.22 -22.15
N LYS A 173 16.05 7.38 -22.87
CA LYS A 173 15.49 6.36 -23.74
C LYS A 173 16.35 5.09 -23.69
N LEU A 174 15.71 3.95 -23.42
CA LEU A 174 16.26 2.61 -23.50
C LEU A 174 15.48 1.82 -24.54
N GLY A 175 16.15 1.10 -25.43
CA GLY A 175 15.51 0.34 -26.50
C GLY A 175 14.92 1.23 -27.57
N GLY A 176 14.52 0.69 -28.66
CA GLY A 176 13.84 1.33 -29.79
C GLY A 176 13.61 0.31 -30.89
N ASP A 177 12.41 0.36 -31.46
CA ASP A 177 11.99 -0.19 -32.75
C ASP A 177 11.68 -1.67 -32.88
N ASN A 178 11.81 -2.55 -31.89
CA ASN A 178 11.37 -3.95 -32.08
C ASN A 178 10.93 -4.72 -30.83
N VAL A 179 10.29 -4.05 -29.86
CA VAL A 179 9.64 -4.80 -28.79
C VAL A 179 8.20 -5.09 -29.17
N LYS A 180 7.90 -6.34 -29.58
CA LYS A 180 6.52 -6.81 -29.70
C LYS A 180 5.84 -6.65 -28.34
N PRO A 181 4.63 -6.03 -28.28
CA PRO A 181 3.86 -6.03 -27.04
C PRO A 181 3.65 -7.47 -26.59
N LEU A 182 3.84 -7.72 -25.28
CA LEU A 182 3.46 -9.00 -24.68
C LEU A 182 1.99 -9.29 -25.06
N PRO A 183 1.63 -10.56 -25.33
CA PRO A 183 0.25 -10.93 -25.59
C PRO A 183 -0.59 -10.53 -24.38
N THR A 184 -1.56 -9.66 -24.62
CA THR A 184 -2.62 -9.33 -23.66
C THR A 184 -3.24 -10.61 -23.16
N VAL A 185 -3.31 -10.76 -21.83
CA VAL A 185 -4.11 -11.83 -21.20
C VAL A 185 -5.49 -11.83 -21.82
N PRO A 186 -6.04 -12.99 -22.21
CA PRO A 186 -7.36 -13.06 -22.83
C PRO A 186 -8.40 -12.37 -21.94
N GLU A 187 -9.09 -11.41 -22.52
CA GLU A 187 -10.20 -10.68 -21.91
C GLU A 187 -11.22 -11.70 -21.37
N ALA A 188 -11.51 -11.65 -20.08
CA ALA A 188 -12.57 -12.48 -19.50
C ALA A 188 -13.88 -12.25 -20.26
N PRO A 189 -14.68 -13.28 -20.54
CA PRO A 189 -15.84 -13.16 -21.42
C PRO A 189 -16.82 -12.11 -20.89
N LYS A 190 -17.08 -11.09 -21.67
CA LYS A 190 -18.13 -10.08 -21.44
C LYS A 190 -19.46 -10.77 -21.27
N LYS A 191 -20.03 -10.77 -20.08
CA LYS A 191 -21.41 -11.19 -19.82
C LYS A 191 -22.35 -10.29 -20.63
N SER A 192 -22.99 -10.87 -21.62
CA SER A 192 -24.05 -10.23 -22.39
C SER A 192 -25.17 -9.76 -21.48
N SER A 193 -25.61 -8.52 -21.70
CA SER A 193 -26.75 -7.91 -21.04
C SER A 193 -28.04 -8.70 -21.34
N ALA A 194 -28.52 -9.50 -20.40
CA ALA A 194 -29.84 -10.09 -20.44
C ALA A 194 -30.82 -9.21 -19.64
N LYS A 195 -31.96 -8.99 -20.29
CA LYS A 195 -33.07 -8.15 -19.85
C LYS A 195 -33.59 -8.46 -18.45
N LYS A 196 -33.87 -7.38 -17.71
CA LYS A 196 -34.66 -7.33 -16.48
C LYS A 196 -35.99 -8.09 -16.61
N ALA A 197 -36.17 -9.12 -15.81
CA ALA A 197 -37.48 -9.65 -15.44
C ALA A 197 -37.67 -9.41 -13.94
N ALA A 198 -38.87 -8.95 -13.56
CA ALA A 198 -39.23 -8.52 -12.21
C ALA A 198 -39.23 -9.69 -11.23
N ALA A 199 -38.63 -9.48 -10.06
CA ALA A 199 -38.65 -10.41 -8.94
C ALA A 199 -39.88 -10.21 -8.04
N PRO A 200 -40.47 -11.26 -7.47
CA PRO A 200 -41.46 -11.14 -6.42
C PRO A 200 -40.81 -10.81 -5.08
N LYS A 201 -41.48 -9.97 -4.29
CA LYS A 201 -41.11 -9.65 -2.91
C LYS A 201 -41.16 -10.92 -2.03
N GLN A 202 -40.07 -11.26 -1.40
CA GLN A 202 -40.03 -12.13 -0.24
C GLN A 202 -39.60 -11.34 1.00
N GLU A 203 -40.30 -11.64 2.10
CA GLU A 203 -40.12 -11.03 3.42
C GLU A 203 -38.73 -11.28 3.99
N ALA A 204 -38.24 -10.33 4.78
CA ALA A 204 -36.95 -10.37 5.44
C ALA A 204 -36.92 -11.40 6.57
N PRO A 205 -35.93 -12.26 6.68
CA PRO A 205 -35.70 -13.03 7.89
C PRO A 205 -35.05 -12.18 8.98
N GLN A 206 -35.48 -12.43 10.21
CA GLN A 206 -34.98 -11.82 11.44
C GLN A 206 -33.48 -12.03 11.60
N LYS A 207 -32.78 -10.98 12.03
CA LYS A 207 -31.34 -11.01 12.39
C LYS A 207 -31.16 -11.90 13.64
N GLU A 208 -30.57 -13.06 13.45
CA GLU A 208 -29.84 -13.75 14.51
C GLU A 208 -28.50 -13.05 14.73
N ALA A 209 -28.14 -12.85 15.99
CA ALA A 209 -26.88 -12.26 16.40
C ALA A 209 -25.71 -13.19 16.01
N PRO A 210 -24.54 -12.63 15.58
CA PRO A 210 -23.39 -13.45 15.23
C PRO A 210 -22.87 -14.20 16.46
N GLN A 211 -22.79 -15.51 16.38
CA GLN A 211 -22.08 -16.35 17.35
C GLN A 211 -20.58 -16.03 17.25
N GLU A 212 -20.00 -15.58 18.36
CA GLU A 212 -18.55 -15.36 18.48
C GLU A 212 -17.82 -16.70 18.44
N VAL A 213 -16.97 -16.89 17.43
CA VAL A 213 -15.99 -17.98 17.38
C VAL A 213 -14.83 -17.59 18.29
N PRO A 214 -14.37 -18.42 19.23
CA PRO A 214 -13.32 -18.05 20.17
C PRO A 214 -11.97 -17.97 19.44
N VAL A 215 -11.51 -16.74 19.21
CA VAL A 215 -10.13 -16.46 18.77
C VAL A 215 -9.26 -16.41 20.03
N ASN A 216 -8.35 -17.35 20.16
CA ASN A 216 -7.37 -17.34 21.26
C ASN A 216 -6.35 -16.22 21.04
N THR A 217 -6.66 -15.00 21.53
CA THR A 217 -5.88 -13.78 21.33
C THR A 217 -4.81 -13.53 22.40
N GLY A 218 -4.64 -14.44 23.37
CA GLY A 218 -3.78 -14.21 24.55
C GLY A 218 -4.33 -13.17 25.55
N TYR A 219 -5.51 -12.61 25.28
CA TYR A 219 -6.24 -11.75 26.21
C TYR A 219 -7.32 -12.55 26.93
N PRO A 220 -7.65 -12.22 28.20
CA PRO A 220 -8.71 -12.87 28.93
C PRO A 220 -10.08 -12.57 28.30
N GLU A 221 -11.10 -13.30 28.76
CA GLU A 221 -12.46 -13.09 28.31
C GLU A 221 -12.94 -11.65 28.59
N ARG A 222 -13.84 -11.14 27.73
CA ARG A 222 -14.42 -9.79 27.85
C ARG A 222 -14.90 -9.45 29.26
N GLY A 223 -15.46 -10.45 29.97
CA GLY A 223 -15.94 -10.28 31.35
C GLY A 223 -14.85 -9.90 32.37
N GLU A 224 -13.68 -10.50 32.24
CA GLU A 224 -12.52 -10.19 33.11
C GLU A 224 -11.94 -8.81 32.79
N MET A 225 -11.82 -8.45 31.53
CA MET A 225 -11.38 -7.13 31.11
C MET A 225 -12.34 -6.03 31.58
N LEU A 226 -13.65 -6.27 31.51
CA LEU A 226 -14.67 -5.34 32.00
C LEU A 226 -14.61 -5.20 33.54
N LYS A 227 -14.35 -6.28 34.26
CA LYS A 227 -14.18 -6.27 35.70
C LYS A 227 -12.99 -5.41 36.12
N LEU A 228 -11.87 -5.56 35.43
CA LEU A 228 -10.69 -4.72 35.65
C LEU A 228 -10.98 -3.24 35.31
N ALA A 229 -11.67 -2.99 34.21
CA ALA A 229 -12.02 -1.63 33.80
C ALA A 229 -12.90 -0.93 34.85
N LYS A 230 -13.91 -1.59 35.37
CA LYS A 230 -14.76 -1.06 36.49
C LYS A 230 -13.97 -0.84 37.77
N ALA A 231 -13.02 -1.70 38.08
CA ALA A 231 -12.16 -1.53 39.26
C ALA A 231 -11.20 -0.33 39.13
N LYS A 232 -10.70 -0.06 37.92
CA LYS A 232 -9.78 1.06 37.67
C LYS A 232 -10.48 2.40 37.43
N TYR A 233 -11.71 2.35 36.96
CA TYR A 233 -12.57 3.51 36.68
C TYR A 233 -13.92 3.33 37.39
N PRO A 234 -13.98 3.55 38.72
CA PRO A 234 -15.19 3.38 39.50
C PRO A 234 -16.34 4.27 39.00
N ASP A 235 -17.54 3.75 39.10
CA ASP A 235 -18.75 4.43 38.65
C ASP A 235 -18.89 5.83 39.27
N GLY A 236 -19.16 6.83 38.39
CA GLY A 236 -19.28 8.24 38.76
C GLY A 236 -17.98 9.00 38.97
N SER A 237 -16.81 8.34 38.90
CA SER A 237 -15.51 9.01 39.02
C SER A 237 -15.26 9.96 37.84
N THR A 238 -14.48 11.04 38.09
CA THR A 238 -14.09 12.00 37.03
C THR A 238 -13.32 11.29 35.92
N GLN A 239 -12.49 10.32 36.26
CA GLN A 239 -11.71 9.54 35.30
C GLN A 239 -12.62 8.66 34.42
N GLN A 240 -13.65 8.03 35.00
CA GLN A 240 -14.63 7.27 34.24
C GLN A 240 -15.40 8.18 33.28
N LYS A 241 -15.91 9.33 33.75
CA LYS A 241 -16.63 10.28 32.90
C LYS A 241 -15.81 10.73 31.71
N SER A 242 -14.54 11.11 31.91
CA SER A 242 -13.65 11.50 30.82
C SER A 242 -13.39 10.35 29.83
N LEU A 243 -13.30 9.10 30.33
CA LEU A 243 -13.13 7.92 29.49
C LEU A 243 -14.37 7.62 28.65
N LEU A 244 -15.56 7.70 29.25
CA LEU A 244 -16.84 7.49 28.57
C LEU A 244 -17.09 8.55 27.51
N ASP A 245 -16.79 9.83 27.79
CA ASP A 245 -16.88 10.93 26.83
C ASP A 245 -15.94 10.72 25.64
N MET A 246 -14.69 10.31 25.92
CA MET A 246 -13.72 10.02 24.86
C MET A 246 -14.16 8.86 23.96
N TRP A 247 -14.80 7.84 24.53
CA TRP A 247 -15.29 6.69 23.79
C TRP A 247 -16.70 6.86 23.23
N LYS A 248 -17.38 7.98 23.57
CA LYS A 248 -18.78 8.28 23.18
C LYS A 248 -19.77 7.17 23.57
N ILE A 249 -19.64 6.66 24.77
CA ILE A 249 -20.51 5.64 25.36
C ILE A 249 -21.02 6.09 26.73
N ASP A 250 -22.16 5.57 27.16
CA ASP A 250 -22.81 5.99 28.42
C ASP A 250 -22.33 5.17 29.63
N SER A 251 -21.75 4.01 29.39
CA SER A 251 -21.27 3.11 30.45
C SER A 251 -20.17 2.17 29.94
N LEU A 252 -19.34 1.65 30.87
CA LEU A 252 -18.31 0.67 30.52
C LEU A 252 -18.89 -0.66 30.01
N ASP A 253 -20.12 -0.98 30.33
CA ASP A 253 -20.79 -2.18 29.81
C ASP A 253 -21.01 -2.13 28.29
N LYS A 254 -21.10 -0.90 27.72
CA LYS A 254 -21.21 -0.67 26.28
C LYS A 254 -19.85 -0.60 25.58
N ALA A 255 -18.75 -0.66 26.33
CA ALA A 255 -17.42 -0.64 25.74
C ALA A 255 -17.19 -1.86 24.85
N THR A 256 -16.58 -1.67 23.70
CA THR A 256 -16.19 -2.76 22.80
C THR A 256 -15.04 -3.57 23.40
N THR A 257 -14.89 -4.83 22.95
CA THR A 257 -13.73 -5.66 23.37
C THR A 257 -12.39 -4.97 23.11
N ALA A 258 -12.25 -4.28 21.98
CA ALA A 258 -11.04 -3.51 21.65
C ALA A 258 -10.77 -2.37 22.66
N GLN A 259 -11.78 -1.66 23.11
CA GLN A 259 -11.65 -0.61 24.14
C GLN A 259 -11.25 -1.20 25.49
N LEU A 260 -11.80 -2.34 25.88
CA LEU A 260 -11.42 -3.03 27.10
C LEU A 260 -10.00 -3.60 27.05
N MET A 261 -9.53 -4.05 25.89
CA MET A 261 -8.14 -4.46 25.67
C MET A 261 -7.14 -3.33 25.93
N VAL A 262 -7.47 -2.08 25.60
CA VAL A 262 -6.62 -0.92 25.89
C VAL A 262 -6.43 -0.74 27.41
N ILE A 263 -7.51 -0.91 28.19
CA ILE A 263 -7.40 -0.86 29.66
C ILE A 263 -6.63 -2.06 30.19
N TRP A 264 -6.91 -3.25 29.66
CA TRP A 264 -6.22 -4.47 30.08
C TRP A 264 -4.71 -4.40 29.81
N SER A 265 -4.28 -3.99 28.62
CA SER A 265 -2.86 -3.83 28.28
C SER A 265 -2.12 -2.84 29.19
N ARG A 266 -2.85 -1.86 29.72
CA ARG A 266 -2.27 -0.84 30.61
C ARG A 266 -2.20 -1.27 32.07
N TYR A 267 -3.13 -2.11 32.53
CA TYR A 267 -3.31 -2.41 33.95
C TYR A 267 -3.42 -3.91 34.29
N GLY A 268 -3.63 -4.78 33.32
CA GLY A 268 -3.90 -6.22 33.50
C GLY A 268 -2.68 -7.14 33.40
N GLY A 269 -1.57 -6.63 32.91
CA GLY A 269 -0.36 -7.41 32.64
C GLY A 269 0.68 -7.37 33.77
N LYS A 270 0.26 -7.46 35.04
CA LYS A 270 1.19 -7.64 36.17
C LYS A 270 0.79 -8.90 36.94
#